data_cd82aab721ff68dbeb3d2ff3d0cd93db
#
_entry.id   cd82aab721ff68dbeb3d2ff3d0cd93db
#
_cell.length_a   1.000
_cell.length_b   1.000
_cell.length_c   1.000
_cell.angle_alpha   90.00
_cell.angle_beta   90.00
_cell.angle_gamma   90.00
#
_symmetry.space_group_name_H-M   'P 1'
#
loop_
_entity.id
_entity.type
_entity.pdbx_description
1 polymer ?
#
loop_
_entity_poly.entity_id
_entity_poly.type
_entity_poly.pdbx_seq_one_letter_code
_entity_poly.pdbx_strand_id
1 'polypeptide(L)'
;MVAGVGRTEPDQNRNSHHPGKAAAGDKVLATGVGLRIPTDLSFEEWTLAGKRLSGLMDASAWWLGDWLVFGKKYYSDSYQRVIRTVGLRYQTLRNYAWVARRFEIARRRSALTFQHHAEVASLPFVEQERLLDCAEQEAWTTKQLRIAIRASRVVDSETQAPARKQSHIKVPDDHVDVWRKAADAAGTNFDHWVRETLDQAAEEALNVDYDFGI
;
A
#
# COMPACT_ATOMS: atom_id res chain seq x y z
N MET A 1 34.62 -78.43 7.73
CA MET A 1 35.39 -77.26 8.17
C MET A 1 35.71 -76.38 6.99
N VAL A 2 35.09 -75.39 6.66
CA VAL A 2 35.53 -74.19 5.97
C VAL A 2 34.31 -73.37 5.66
N ALA A 3 34.34 -72.15 6.19
CA ALA A 3 33.26 -71.18 6.15
C ALA A 3 33.11 -70.58 4.73
N GLY A 4 31.88 -70.52 4.24
CA GLY A 4 31.47 -69.80 3.05
C GLY A 4 31.22 -68.31 3.42
N VAL A 5 31.99 -67.48 2.70
CA VAL A 5 31.81 -66.03 2.78
C VAL A 5 30.73 -65.60 1.77
N GLY A 6 29.59 -65.16 2.23
CA GLY A 6 28.55 -64.57 1.39
C GLY A 6 28.90 -63.10 1.06
N ARG A 7 28.98 -62.81 -0.23
CA ARG A 7 29.12 -61.48 -0.80
C ARG A 7 27.73 -60.89 -0.94
N THR A 8 27.39 -59.89 -0.17
CA THR A 8 26.22 -59.07 -0.37
C THR A 8 26.57 -57.92 -1.33
N GLU A 9 25.90 -57.90 -2.49
CA GLU A 9 25.90 -56.79 -3.41
C GLU A 9 25.16 -55.58 -2.82
N PRO A 10 25.62 -54.34 -3.07
CA PRO A 10 24.88 -53.18 -2.67
C PRO A 10 23.76 -52.83 -3.68
N ASP A 11 22.55 -52.77 -3.18
CA ASP A 11 21.34 -52.34 -3.85
C ASP A 11 21.48 -50.90 -4.35
N GLN A 12 21.55 -50.74 -5.68
CA GLN A 12 21.52 -49.41 -6.33
C GLN A 12 20.09 -48.91 -6.41
N ASN A 13 19.62 -48.33 -5.34
CA ASN A 13 18.37 -47.54 -5.35
C ASN A 13 18.62 -46.25 -6.16
N ARG A 14 18.36 -46.32 -7.47
CA ARG A 14 18.29 -45.19 -8.36
C ARG A 14 17.07 -44.37 -8.00
N ASN A 15 17.27 -43.40 -7.12
CA ASN A 15 16.33 -42.33 -6.84
C ASN A 15 16.25 -41.47 -8.11
N SER A 16 15.33 -41.81 -9.02
CA SER A 16 14.97 -40.99 -10.17
C SER A 16 14.27 -39.72 -9.65
N HIS A 17 15.06 -38.68 -9.35
CA HIS A 17 14.58 -37.33 -9.23
C HIS A 17 13.99 -36.94 -10.61
N HIS A 18 12.68 -37.04 -10.72
CA HIS A 18 11.95 -36.30 -11.73
C HIS A 18 12.14 -34.81 -11.39
N PRO A 19 12.74 -34.01 -12.27
CA PRO A 19 12.71 -32.57 -12.09
C PRO A 19 11.24 -32.16 -12.22
N GLY A 20 10.62 -31.85 -11.07
CA GLY A 20 9.31 -31.24 -11.04
C GLY A 20 9.31 -30.06 -12.01
N LYS A 21 8.33 -30.04 -12.92
CA LYS A 21 8.09 -28.98 -13.89
C LYS A 21 8.05 -27.67 -13.15
N ALA A 22 9.18 -26.92 -13.14
CA ALA A 22 9.26 -25.59 -12.55
C ALA A 22 8.12 -24.77 -13.13
N ALA A 23 7.30 -24.18 -12.28
CA ALA A 23 6.20 -23.34 -12.71
C ALA A 23 6.78 -22.22 -13.60
N ALA A 24 6.13 -21.93 -14.73
CA ALA A 24 6.59 -20.99 -15.78
C ALA A 24 6.99 -19.58 -15.28
N GLY A 25 6.78 -19.29 -13.99
CA GLY A 25 7.17 -18.04 -13.35
C GLY A 25 8.58 -17.98 -12.74
N ASP A 26 9.28 -19.12 -12.65
CA ASP A 26 10.61 -19.18 -12.00
C ASP A 26 11.78 -18.87 -12.93
N LYS A 27 11.52 -18.64 -14.22
CA LYS A 27 12.58 -18.34 -15.20
C LYS A 27 13.12 -16.92 -15.09
N VAL A 28 12.30 -15.95 -14.62
CA VAL A 28 12.69 -14.54 -14.46
C VAL A 28 13.25 -14.34 -13.06
N LEU A 29 14.54 -14.00 -12.96
CA LEU A 29 15.22 -13.77 -11.68
C LEU A 29 15.24 -12.28 -11.34
N ALA A 30 14.63 -11.90 -10.21
CA ALA A 30 14.74 -10.56 -9.64
C ALA A 30 16.00 -10.45 -8.77
N THR A 31 16.77 -9.40 -8.99
CA THR A 31 17.95 -9.04 -8.19
C THR A 31 17.73 -7.67 -7.55
N GLY A 32 18.60 -7.27 -6.63
CA GLY A 32 18.52 -5.95 -5.99
C GLY A 32 18.68 -4.76 -6.95
N VAL A 33 19.16 -4.99 -8.18
CA VAL A 33 19.48 -3.94 -9.16
C VAL A 33 18.87 -4.18 -10.54
N GLY A 34 18.09 -5.25 -10.74
CA GLY A 34 17.48 -5.51 -12.03
C GLY A 34 16.85 -6.89 -12.17
N LEU A 35 16.36 -7.17 -13.36
CA LEU A 35 15.79 -8.46 -13.75
C LEU A 35 16.69 -9.18 -14.75
N ARG A 36 16.88 -10.47 -14.54
CA ARG A 36 17.46 -11.36 -15.54
C ARG A 36 16.33 -12.10 -16.23
N ILE A 37 16.16 -11.82 -17.53
CA ILE A 37 15.11 -12.40 -18.36
C ILE A 37 15.79 -13.31 -19.38
N PRO A 38 15.46 -14.61 -19.42
CA PRO A 38 15.96 -15.53 -20.45
C PRO A 38 15.50 -15.11 -21.85
N THR A 39 16.34 -15.31 -22.84
CA THR A 39 16.05 -14.96 -24.24
C THR A 39 15.02 -15.87 -24.90
N ASP A 40 14.76 -17.03 -24.31
CA ASP A 40 13.79 -18.03 -24.75
C ASP A 40 12.43 -17.93 -24.04
N LEU A 41 12.18 -16.82 -23.32
CA LEU A 41 10.91 -16.58 -22.63
C LEU A 41 9.80 -16.35 -23.65
N SER A 42 8.71 -17.13 -23.55
CA SER A 42 7.52 -16.92 -24.40
C SER A 42 6.81 -15.60 -24.04
N PHE A 43 6.00 -15.08 -24.97
CA PHE A 43 5.19 -13.88 -24.72
C PHE A 43 4.23 -14.05 -23.54
N GLU A 44 3.64 -15.24 -23.38
CA GLU A 44 2.74 -15.54 -22.26
C GLU A 44 3.48 -15.56 -20.92
N GLU A 45 4.67 -16.20 -20.88
CA GLU A 45 5.52 -16.21 -19.68
C GLU A 45 5.99 -14.80 -19.32
N TRP A 46 6.38 -14.00 -20.31
CA TRP A 46 6.76 -12.60 -20.10
C TRP A 46 5.58 -11.77 -19.55
N THR A 47 4.39 -11.93 -20.11
CA THR A 47 3.18 -11.24 -19.64
C THR A 47 2.83 -11.65 -18.20
N LEU A 48 2.94 -12.93 -17.87
CA LEU A 48 2.69 -13.44 -16.52
C LEU A 48 3.71 -12.89 -15.52
N ALA A 49 4.99 -12.84 -15.89
CA ALA A 49 6.04 -12.26 -15.06
C ALA A 49 5.76 -10.76 -14.79
N GLY A 50 5.37 -10.00 -15.81
CA GLY A 50 4.98 -8.59 -15.66
C GLY A 50 3.81 -8.38 -14.68
N LYS A 51 2.77 -9.20 -14.80
CA LYS A 51 1.62 -9.18 -13.85
C LYS A 51 2.05 -9.48 -12.41
N ARG A 52 2.94 -10.46 -12.21
CA ARG A 52 3.47 -10.78 -10.87
C ARG A 52 4.29 -9.63 -10.28
N LEU A 53 5.17 -9.02 -11.08
CA LEU A 53 5.97 -7.87 -10.65
C LEU A 53 5.09 -6.67 -10.27
N SER A 54 4.09 -6.37 -11.09
CA SER A 54 3.11 -5.32 -10.77
C SER A 54 2.36 -5.61 -9.47
N GLY A 55 1.91 -6.86 -9.27
CA GLY A 55 1.24 -7.27 -8.03
C GLY A 55 2.13 -7.13 -6.79
N LEU A 56 3.45 -7.41 -6.90
CA LEU A 56 4.39 -7.19 -5.79
C LEU A 56 4.54 -5.71 -5.45
N MET A 57 4.55 -4.82 -6.44
CA MET A 57 4.62 -3.38 -6.20
C MET A 57 3.36 -2.87 -5.46
N ASP A 58 2.17 -3.29 -5.88
CA ASP A 58 0.93 -2.93 -5.20
C ASP A 58 0.88 -3.51 -3.78
N ALA A 59 1.25 -4.77 -3.62
CA ALA A 59 1.30 -5.42 -2.31
C ALA A 59 2.31 -4.77 -1.37
N SER A 60 3.45 -4.29 -1.88
CA SER A 60 4.50 -3.68 -1.05
C SER A 60 4.02 -2.43 -0.31
N ALA A 61 3.12 -1.64 -0.90
CA ALA A 61 2.53 -0.48 -0.24
C ALA A 61 1.65 -0.89 0.96
N TRP A 62 0.88 -1.98 0.82
CA TRP A 62 0.11 -2.55 1.92
C TRP A 62 1.01 -3.11 3.02
N TRP A 63 2.04 -3.88 2.66
CA TRP A 63 2.96 -4.48 3.63
C TRP A 63 3.71 -3.44 4.43
N LEU A 64 4.19 -2.37 3.77
CA LEU A 64 4.83 -1.25 4.45
C LEU A 64 3.85 -0.51 5.36
N GLY A 65 2.61 -0.30 4.90
CA GLY A 65 1.56 0.30 5.72
C GLY A 65 1.27 -0.52 6.98
N ASP A 66 1.07 -1.83 6.83
CA ASP A 66 0.80 -2.74 7.95
C ASP A 66 1.98 -2.82 8.92
N TRP A 67 3.21 -2.89 8.40
CA TRP A 67 4.43 -2.88 9.20
C TRP A 67 4.55 -1.59 10.02
N LEU A 68 4.24 -0.45 9.44
CA LEU A 68 4.25 0.84 10.13
C LEU A 68 3.18 0.93 11.23
N VAL A 69 1.96 0.46 10.94
CA VAL A 69 0.88 0.42 11.92
C VAL A 69 1.26 -0.46 13.10
N PHE A 70 1.81 -1.65 12.82
CA PHE A 70 2.31 -2.55 13.84
C PHE A 70 3.44 -1.91 14.67
N GLY A 71 4.43 -1.32 13.99
CA GLY A 71 5.58 -0.70 14.65
C GLY A 71 5.19 0.46 15.57
N LYS A 72 4.23 1.31 15.15
CA LYS A 72 3.72 2.39 15.99
C LYS A 72 3.03 1.86 17.26
N LYS A 73 2.29 0.75 17.13
CA LYS A 73 1.56 0.15 18.26
C LYS A 73 2.47 -0.53 19.29
N TYR A 74 3.51 -1.24 18.84
CA TYR A 74 4.30 -2.11 19.71
C TYR A 74 5.71 -1.59 20.03
N TYR A 75 6.21 -0.60 19.25
CA TYR A 75 7.57 -0.09 19.34
C TYR A 75 7.64 1.44 19.28
N SER A 76 6.72 2.14 19.97
CA SER A 76 6.56 3.61 19.93
C SER A 76 7.88 4.36 20.07
N ASP A 77 8.72 3.99 21.06
CA ASP A 77 9.97 4.67 21.40
C ASP A 77 11.06 4.51 20.33
N SER A 78 11.05 3.39 19.62
CA SER A 78 12.04 3.07 18.59
C SER A 78 11.55 3.37 17.17
N TYR A 79 10.26 3.64 17.00
CA TYR A 79 9.60 3.81 15.72
C TYR A 79 10.27 4.86 14.82
N GLN A 80 10.53 6.05 15.35
CA GLN A 80 11.17 7.14 14.60
C GLN A 80 12.58 6.79 14.13
N ARG A 81 13.34 6.04 14.95
CA ARG A 81 14.67 5.58 14.58
C ARG A 81 14.64 4.65 13.39
N VAL A 82 13.72 3.67 13.41
CA VAL A 82 13.60 2.66 12.37
C VAL A 82 13.10 3.28 11.05
N ILE A 83 12.13 4.20 11.09
CA ILE A 83 11.66 4.91 9.89
C ILE A 83 12.80 5.60 9.14
N ARG A 84 13.74 6.22 9.85
CA ARG A 84 14.91 6.89 9.24
C ARG A 84 15.82 5.92 8.51
N THR A 85 15.87 4.65 8.90
CA THR A 85 16.73 3.63 8.27
C THR A 85 16.10 3.01 7.02
N VAL A 86 14.78 3.11 6.84
CA VAL A 86 14.06 2.50 5.69
C VAL A 86 14.37 3.21 4.37
N GLY A 87 14.86 4.46 4.40
CA GLY A 87 15.28 5.18 3.19
C GLY A 87 14.12 5.68 2.31
N LEU A 88 12.86 5.54 2.75
CA LEU A 88 11.70 6.11 2.06
C LEU A 88 11.34 7.48 2.63
N ARG A 89 10.72 8.32 1.79
CA ARG A 89 10.23 9.61 2.25
C ARG A 89 9.19 9.42 3.35
N TYR A 90 9.32 10.17 4.43
CA TYR A 90 8.41 10.10 5.59
C TYR A 90 6.93 10.25 5.18
N GLN A 91 6.64 11.18 4.27
CA GLN A 91 5.29 11.41 3.76
C GLN A 91 4.70 10.17 3.04
N THR A 92 5.51 9.46 2.25
CA THR A 92 5.08 8.22 1.60
C THR A 92 4.72 7.15 2.63
N LEU A 93 5.56 7.00 3.66
CA LEU A 93 5.34 6.06 4.75
C LEU A 93 4.06 6.37 5.53
N ARG A 94 3.83 7.66 5.82
CA ARG A 94 2.60 8.11 6.49
C ARG A 94 1.35 7.77 5.70
N ASN A 95 1.36 8.06 4.39
CA ASN A 95 0.24 7.73 3.52
C ASN A 95 -0.04 6.23 3.52
N TYR A 96 1.00 5.39 3.45
CA TYR A 96 0.82 3.94 3.51
C TYR A 96 0.20 3.49 4.84
N ALA A 97 0.69 3.99 5.96
CA ALA A 97 0.15 3.68 7.28
C ALA A 97 -1.30 4.18 7.45
N TRP A 98 -1.59 5.38 6.94
CA TRP A 98 -2.93 5.96 6.99
C TRP A 98 -3.95 5.13 6.22
N VAL A 99 -3.65 4.76 4.97
CA VAL A 99 -4.53 3.90 4.16
C VAL A 99 -4.68 2.52 4.80
N ALA A 100 -3.60 1.92 5.29
CA ALA A 100 -3.65 0.61 5.94
C ALA A 100 -4.53 0.60 7.20
N ARG A 101 -4.57 1.69 7.98
CA ARG A 101 -5.48 1.84 9.13
C ARG A 101 -6.95 1.97 8.71
N ARG A 102 -7.22 2.58 7.55
CA ARG A 102 -8.60 2.77 7.05
C ARG A 102 -9.20 1.49 6.50
N PHE A 103 -8.36 0.59 5.99
CA PHE A 103 -8.80 -0.66 5.35
C PHE A 103 -8.21 -1.87 6.07
N GLU A 104 -9.01 -2.50 6.90
CA GLU A 104 -8.69 -3.83 7.43
C GLU A 104 -8.45 -4.82 6.28
N ILE A 105 -7.64 -5.86 6.53
CA ILE A 105 -7.25 -6.84 5.50
C ILE A 105 -8.46 -7.41 4.77
N ALA A 106 -9.55 -7.72 5.49
CA ALA A 106 -10.78 -8.28 4.92
C ALA A 106 -11.52 -7.33 3.96
N ARG A 107 -11.26 -6.02 4.05
CA ARG A 107 -11.87 -5.00 3.19
C ARG A 107 -11.03 -4.65 1.96
N ARG A 108 -9.80 -5.17 1.89
CA ARG A 108 -8.91 -4.92 0.76
C ARG A 108 -9.32 -5.80 -0.41
N ARG A 109 -9.58 -5.19 -1.54
CA ARG A 109 -10.04 -5.87 -2.75
C ARG A 109 -8.84 -6.24 -3.61
N SER A 110 -8.65 -7.54 -3.86
CA SER A 110 -7.51 -8.05 -4.62
C SER A 110 -7.53 -7.66 -6.11
N ALA A 111 -8.71 -7.34 -6.65
CA ALA A 111 -8.87 -6.85 -8.01
C ALA A 111 -8.50 -5.37 -8.17
N LEU A 112 -8.38 -4.62 -7.07
CA LEU A 112 -8.06 -3.20 -7.05
C LEU A 112 -6.66 -2.96 -6.47
N THR A 113 -5.97 -1.95 -6.99
CA THR A 113 -4.63 -1.58 -6.49
C THR A 113 -4.72 -0.82 -5.16
N PHE A 114 -3.59 -0.73 -4.44
CA PHE A 114 -3.47 0.14 -3.27
C PHE A 114 -3.95 1.57 -3.56
N GLN A 115 -3.63 2.11 -4.75
CA GLN A 115 -4.00 3.46 -5.13
C GLN A 115 -5.52 3.68 -5.22
N HIS A 116 -6.31 2.68 -5.64
CA HIS A 116 -7.77 2.79 -5.61
C HIS A 116 -8.30 3.00 -4.20
N HIS A 117 -7.78 2.23 -3.24
CA HIS A 117 -8.15 2.38 -1.83
C HIS A 117 -7.71 3.73 -1.27
N ALA A 118 -6.50 4.20 -1.63
CA ALA A 118 -6.00 5.51 -1.21
C ALA A 118 -6.88 6.67 -1.67
N GLU A 119 -7.44 6.61 -2.89
CA GLU A 119 -8.34 7.65 -3.42
C GLU A 119 -9.63 7.80 -2.60
N VAL A 120 -10.16 6.71 -2.08
CA VAL A 120 -11.42 6.72 -1.32
C VAL A 120 -11.22 6.76 0.20
N ALA A 121 -9.99 6.64 0.69
CA ALA A 121 -9.68 6.48 2.11
C ALA A 121 -10.19 7.64 3.00
N SER A 122 -10.33 8.86 2.44
CA SER A 122 -10.87 10.03 3.15
C SER A 122 -12.40 10.10 3.18
N LEU A 123 -13.09 9.23 2.44
CA LEU A 123 -14.54 9.26 2.33
C LEU A 123 -15.21 8.51 3.50
N PRO A 124 -16.51 8.75 3.77
CA PRO A 124 -17.30 7.95 4.71
C PRO A 124 -17.32 6.47 4.29
N PHE A 125 -17.44 5.57 5.27
CA PHE A 125 -17.42 4.12 5.06
C PHE A 125 -18.34 3.64 3.92
N VAL A 126 -19.60 4.06 3.93
CA VAL A 126 -20.60 3.65 2.93
C VAL A 126 -20.19 4.06 1.51
N GLU A 127 -19.60 5.25 1.39
CA GLU A 127 -19.14 5.79 0.11
C GLU A 127 -17.87 5.08 -0.37
N GLN A 128 -16.97 4.72 0.55
CA GLN A 128 -15.80 3.90 0.22
C GLN A 128 -16.22 2.57 -0.42
N GLU A 129 -17.13 1.83 0.25
CA GLU A 129 -17.59 0.53 -0.26
C GLU A 129 -18.28 0.66 -1.61
N ARG A 130 -19.21 1.61 -1.73
CA ARG A 130 -19.94 1.85 -2.99
C ARG A 130 -19.00 2.13 -4.17
N LEU A 131 -18.03 3.01 -3.98
CA LEU A 131 -17.09 3.40 -5.03
C LEU A 131 -16.11 2.29 -5.38
N LEU A 132 -15.66 1.51 -4.38
CA LEU A 132 -14.81 0.35 -4.63
C LEU A 132 -15.59 -0.77 -5.33
N ASP A 133 -16.88 -1.00 -5.00
CA ASP A 133 -17.73 -1.95 -5.70
C ASP A 133 -17.86 -1.58 -7.18
N CYS A 134 -18.18 -0.32 -7.49
CA CYS A 134 -18.26 0.16 -8.87
C CYS A 134 -16.90 0.01 -9.59
N ALA A 135 -15.82 0.38 -8.93
CA ALA A 135 -14.49 0.29 -9.53
C ALA A 135 -14.07 -1.15 -9.85
N GLU A 136 -14.47 -2.11 -9.01
CA GLU A 136 -14.21 -3.54 -9.22
C GLU A 136 -15.09 -4.12 -10.33
N GLN A 137 -16.39 -3.84 -10.31
CA GLN A 137 -17.35 -4.35 -11.30
C GLN A 137 -17.11 -3.83 -12.72
N GLU A 138 -16.75 -2.56 -12.83
CA GLU A 138 -16.55 -1.89 -14.12
C GLU A 138 -15.06 -1.79 -14.52
N ALA A 139 -14.17 -2.42 -13.75
CA ALA A 139 -12.72 -2.40 -13.95
C ALA A 139 -12.15 -0.98 -14.13
N TRP A 140 -12.59 -0.04 -13.28
CA TRP A 140 -12.13 1.35 -13.37
C TRP A 140 -10.64 1.48 -13.09
N THR A 141 -10.05 2.42 -13.81
CA THR A 141 -8.73 2.95 -13.47
C THR A 141 -8.85 3.94 -12.30
N THR A 142 -7.75 4.20 -11.60
CA THR A 142 -7.69 5.23 -10.54
C THR A 142 -8.13 6.61 -11.03
N LYS A 143 -7.90 6.93 -12.33
CA LYS A 143 -8.36 8.17 -12.96
C LYS A 143 -9.89 8.23 -13.04
N GLN A 144 -10.54 7.15 -13.47
CA GLN A 144 -12.00 7.06 -13.54
C GLN A 144 -12.61 7.14 -12.14
N LEU A 145 -12.03 6.46 -11.17
CA LEU A 145 -12.47 6.55 -9.78
C LEU A 145 -12.39 8.00 -9.24
N ARG A 146 -11.30 8.74 -9.50
CA ARG A 146 -11.21 10.16 -9.13
C ARG A 146 -12.31 11.02 -9.77
N ILE A 147 -12.66 10.75 -11.02
CA ILE A 147 -13.75 11.46 -11.71
C ILE A 147 -15.09 11.17 -11.01
N ALA A 148 -15.35 9.92 -10.68
CA ALA A 148 -16.56 9.52 -9.97
C ALA A 148 -16.67 10.16 -8.58
N ILE A 149 -15.56 10.22 -7.82
CA ILE A 149 -15.49 10.90 -6.52
C ILE A 149 -15.82 12.40 -6.65
N ARG A 150 -15.29 13.07 -7.68
CA ARG A 150 -15.59 14.48 -7.92
C ARG A 150 -17.05 14.69 -8.28
N ALA A 151 -17.63 13.83 -9.12
CA ALA A 151 -19.03 13.91 -9.51
C ALA A 151 -19.97 13.71 -8.31
N SER A 152 -19.69 12.76 -7.42
CA SER A 152 -20.48 12.55 -6.19
C SER A 152 -20.51 13.80 -5.32
N ARG A 153 -19.36 14.48 -5.15
CA ARG A 153 -19.27 15.71 -4.33
C ARG A 153 -20.06 16.87 -4.90
N VAL A 154 -20.22 16.94 -6.22
CA VAL A 154 -21.04 17.99 -6.88
C VAL A 154 -22.52 17.73 -6.62
N VAL A 155 -22.97 16.48 -6.76
CA VAL A 155 -24.36 16.09 -6.50
C VAL A 155 -24.75 16.29 -5.03
N ASP A 156 -23.86 15.94 -4.09
CA ASP A 156 -24.09 16.15 -2.67
C ASP A 156 -24.17 17.65 -2.33
N SER A 157 -23.44 18.52 -3.02
CA SER A 157 -23.51 19.97 -2.83
C SER A 157 -24.80 20.60 -3.39
N GLU A 158 -25.42 19.99 -4.40
CA GLU A 158 -26.69 20.44 -4.95
C GLU A 158 -27.92 19.93 -4.17
N THR A 159 -27.79 18.79 -3.51
CA THR A 159 -28.91 18.15 -2.77
C THR A 159 -28.96 18.57 -1.30
N GLN A 160 -27.89 19.13 -0.73
CA GLN A 160 -27.82 19.66 0.61
C GLN A 160 -27.84 21.20 0.61
N ALA A 161 -29.02 21.78 0.50
CA ALA A 161 -29.27 23.13 1.04
C ALA A 161 -29.83 22.98 2.47
N PRO A 162 -29.45 23.82 3.48
CA PRO A 162 -28.46 24.90 3.46
C PRO A 162 -27.30 24.72 4.46
N ALA A 163 -26.15 25.22 4.05
CA ALA A 163 -25.12 25.80 4.91
C ALA A 163 -24.59 24.95 6.07
N ARG A 164 -23.71 23.96 5.79
CA ARG A 164 -22.53 23.89 6.64
C ARG A 164 -21.78 25.19 6.42
N LYS A 165 -21.83 26.11 7.44
CA LYS A 165 -20.98 27.30 7.47
C LYS A 165 -19.57 26.83 7.18
N GLN A 166 -19.04 27.19 6.01
CA GLN A 166 -17.62 27.00 5.72
C GLN A 166 -16.89 27.80 6.79
N SER A 167 -16.26 27.10 7.73
CA SER A 167 -15.42 27.75 8.72
C SER A 167 -14.20 28.29 7.98
N HIS A 168 -14.24 29.56 7.63
CA HIS A 168 -13.09 30.25 7.07
C HIS A 168 -12.15 30.62 8.23
N ILE A 169 -11.05 29.87 8.32
CA ILE A 169 -9.96 30.26 9.21
C ILE A 169 -9.19 31.37 8.48
N LYS A 170 -9.19 32.57 9.04
CA LYS A 170 -8.33 33.65 8.55
C LYS A 170 -6.92 33.39 9.02
N VAL A 171 -6.05 33.03 8.07
CA VAL A 171 -4.62 32.81 8.29
C VAL A 171 -3.90 34.07 7.83
N PRO A 172 -2.98 34.65 8.61
CA PRO A 172 -2.14 35.75 8.16
C PRO A 172 -1.28 35.36 6.96
N ASP A 173 -1.04 36.31 6.04
CA ASP A 173 -0.37 36.03 4.75
C ASP A 173 1.06 35.50 4.93
N ASP A 174 1.77 35.97 5.95
CA ASP A 174 3.11 35.49 6.33
C ASP A 174 3.14 33.99 6.66
N HIS A 175 2.12 33.47 7.33
CA HIS A 175 1.96 32.04 7.59
C HIS A 175 1.64 31.26 6.32
N VAL A 176 0.80 31.80 5.44
CA VAL A 176 0.45 31.16 4.17
C VAL A 176 1.69 30.98 3.29
N ASP A 177 2.59 31.98 3.26
CA ASP A 177 3.82 31.91 2.47
C ASP A 177 4.81 30.86 3.03
N VAL A 178 4.92 30.74 4.35
CA VAL A 178 5.72 29.68 4.98
C VAL A 178 5.15 28.30 4.68
N TRP A 179 3.83 28.14 4.76
CA TRP A 179 3.17 26.86 4.48
C TRP A 179 3.26 26.47 3.00
N ARG A 180 3.20 27.45 2.10
CA ARG A 180 3.39 27.21 0.66
C ARG A 180 4.80 26.72 0.35
N LYS A 181 5.82 27.33 0.93
CA LYS A 181 7.22 26.86 0.82
C LYS A 181 7.39 25.45 1.40
N ALA A 182 6.72 25.13 2.50
CA ALA A 182 6.76 23.80 3.10
C ALA A 182 6.07 22.75 2.21
N ALA A 183 4.94 23.10 1.58
CA ALA A 183 4.27 22.23 0.61
C ALA A 183 5.14 21.95 -0.62
N ASP A 184 5.79 23.00 -1.17
CA ASP A 184 6.71 22.87 -2.29
C ASP A 184 7.92 22.01 -1.93
N ALA A 185 8.51 22.20 -0.75
CA ALA A 185 9.62 21.38 -0.25
C ALA A 185 9.21 19.91 -0.02
N ALA A 186 7.93 19.67 0.33
CA ALA A 186 7.36 18.33 0.46
C ALA A 186 6.97 17.70 -0.91
N GLY A 187 7.06 18.46 -2.02
CA GLY A 187 6.70 18.01 -3.36
C GLY A 187 5.20 17.73 -3.53
N THR A 188 4.36 18.44 -2.80
CA THR A 188 2.91 18.27 -2.82
C THR A 188 2.19 19.60 -3.01
N ASN A 189 0.91 19.53 -3.37
CA ASN A 189 0.12 20.75 -3.55
C ASN A 189 -0.27 21.32 -2.18
N PHE A 190 -0.36 22.65 -2.10
CA PHE A 190 -0.63 23.41 -0.88
C PHE A 190 -1.88 22.95 -0.13
N ASP A 191 -3.01 22.76 -0.82
CA ASP A 191 -4.27 22.35 -0.17
C ASP A 191 -4.18 20.94 0.43
N HIS A 192 -3.45 20.05 -0.24
CA HIS A 192 -3.20 18.71 0.24
C HIS A 192 -2.28 18.73 1.47
N TRP A 193 -1.20 19.52 1.40
CA TRP A 193 -0.25 19.66 2.50
C TRP A 193 -0.91 20.22 3.76
N VAL A 194 -1.69 21.30 3.63
CA VAL A 194 -2.41 21.91 4.77
C VAL A 194 -3.37 20.92 5.40
N ARG A 195 -4.17 20.22 4.60
CA ARG A 195 -5.13 19.24 5.11
C ARG A 195 -4.43 18.11 5.86
N GLU A 196 -3.41 17.51 5.27
CA GLU A 196 -2.67 16.42 5.92
C GLU A 196 -1.98 16.86 7.21
N THR A 197 -1.42 18.07 7.21
CA THR A 197 -0.75 18.60 8.41
C THR A 197 -1.74 18.86 9.54
N LEU A 198 -2.92 19.41 9.22
CA LEU A 198 -3.97 19.64 10.22
C LEU A 198 -4.61 18.35 10.70
N ASP A 199 -4.87 17.39 9.81
CA ASP A 199 -5.40 16.08 10.17
C ASP A 199 -4.43 15.35 11.11
N GLN A 200 -3.13 15.43 10.83
CA GLN A 200 -2.12 14.87 11.73
C GLN A 200 -2.09 15.56 13.10
N ALA A 201 -2.07 16.89 13.13
CA ALA A 201 -2.05 17.62 14.39
C ALA A 201 -3.30 17.32 15.24
N ALA A 202 -4.46 17.16 14.57
CA ALA A 202 -5.69 16.75 15.23
C ALA A 202 -5.61 15.32 15.78
N GLU A 203 -5.07 14.37 15.00
CA GLU A 203 -4.89 12.99 15.46
C GLU A 203 -3.89 12.92 16.64
N GLU A 204 -2.82 13.69 16.59
CA GLU A 204 -1.84 13.77 17.68
C GLU A 204 -2.48 14.37 18.96
N ALA A 205 -3.25 15.44 18.83
CA ALA A 205 -3.95 16.07 19.95
C ALA A 205 -5.00 15.13 20.59
N LEU A 206 -5.78 14.43 19.77
CA LEU A 206 -6.80 13.49 20.25
C LEU A 206 -6.21 12.22 20.89
N ASN A 207 -4.99 11.77 20.46
CA ASN A 207 -4.31 10.64 21.06
C ASN A 207 -3.67 10.97 22.42
N VAL A 208 -3.42 12.24 22.73
CA VAL A 208 -2.88 12.68 24.02
C VAL A 208 -3.95 12.60 25.11
N ASP A 209 -5.25 12.77 24.79
CA ASP A 209 -6.34 12.72 25.76
C ASP A 209 -6.69 11.29 26.26
N TYR A 210 -6.18 10.23 25.62
CA TYR A 210 -6.40 8.86 26.08
C TYR A 210 -5.34 8.32 27.06
N ASP A 211 -4.30 9.10 27.38
CA ASP A 211 -3.19 8.65 28.24
C ASP A 211 -3.24 9.22 29.68
N PHE A 212 -4.35 9.93 30.03
CA PHE A 212 -4.59 10.40 31.40
C PHE A 212 -5.90 9.83 31.96
N GLY A 213 -5.86 8.54 32.32
CA GLY A 213 -6.99 7.93 33.06
C GLY A 213 -6.81 6.42 33.30
N ILE A 214 -5.90 6.02 34.14
CA ILE A 214 -6.04 5.13 35.34
C ILE A 214 -4.63 4.90 35.90
#